data_293684c3ad8acab05183944182362ea0
#
_entry.id   293684c3ad8acab05183944182362ea0
#
_cell.length_a   1.000
_cell.length_b   1.000
_cell.length_c   1.000
_cell.angle_alpha   90.00
_cell.angle_beta   90.00
_cell.angle_gamma   90.00
#
_symmetry.space_group_name_H-M   'P 1'
#
loop_
_entity.id
_entity.type
_entity.pdbx_description
1 polymer ?
#
loop_
_entity_poly.entity_id
_entity_poly.type
_entity_poly.pdbx_seq_one_letter_code
_entity_poly.pdbx_strand_id
1 'polypeptide(L)'
;STVAGFFFSQGDKLLIGRYLPLDAFGVYNIGYFLASFPLILGRMVTNKVLIPIYRERPPGDSPHNFAKLRRMRTLVTGLLLAMVMTLGYAGVWLVELLYDPRYAMAGAVVVMIACMQVPQIVGLTYDQAAVAAGDSRRFFYFTAAKAALMVGGLVVGLELGGLPGALVAQGVAFLLAYPVLVWLARRMKAWDPLHDAAFLLIGAMLAAGAIWVNFPAIAALGAAAAQ
;
A
#
# COMPACT_ATOMS: atom_id res chain seq x y z
N SER A 1 7.45 -14.63 19.19
CA SER A 1 7.14 -14.11 17.86
C SER A 1 5.87 -13.22 17.80
N THR A 2 5.00 -13.28 18.81
CA THR A 2 3.68 -12.60 18.79
C THR A 2 3.77 -11.07 19.04
N VAL A 3 4.65 -10.64 19.94
CA VAL A 3 4.80 -9.20 20.29
C VAL A 3 5.42 -8.40 19.14
N ALA A 4 6.49 -8.91 18.54
CA ALA A 4 7.10 -8.25 17.36
C ALA A 4 6.10 -8.16 16.18
N GLY A 5 5.34 -9.23 15.92
CA GLY A 5 4.29 -9.23 14.90
C GLY A 5 3.19 -8.20 15.16
N PHE A 6 2.81 -8.00 16.42
CA PHE A 6 1.84 -6.97 16.82
C PHE A 6 2.39 -5.55 16.55
N PHE A 7 3.63 -5.26 16.96
CA PHE A 7 4.24 -3.96 16.66
C PHE A 7 4.41 -3.70 15.17
N PHE A 8 4.72 -4.72 14.36
CA PHE A 8 4.79 -4.60 12.92
C PHE A 8 3.43 -4.40 12.24
N SER A 9 2.34 -4.89 12.84
CA SER A 9 0.99 -4.80 12.25
C SER A 9 0.17 -3.62 12.76
N GLN A 10 0.49 -3.06 13.93
CA GLN A 10 -0.27 -1.99 14.59
C GLN A 10 0.61 -0.79 15.01
N GLY A 11 1.90 -0.83 14.71
CA GLY A 11 2.84 0.21 15.12
C GLY A 11 2.52 1.59 14.52
N ASP A 12 1.98 1.61 13.31
CA ASP A 12 1.47 2.83 12.67
C ASP A 12 0.34 3.47 13.50
N LYS A 13 -0.63 2.67 13.93
CA LYS A 13 -1.76 3.16 14.74
C LYS A 13 -1.33 3.65 16.12
N LEU A 14 -0.37 2.96 16.76
CA LEU A 14 0.17 3.38 18.05
C LEU A 14 0.92 4.71 17.94
N LEU A 15 1.72 4.89 16.87
CA LEU A 15 2.42 6.13 16.61
C LEU A 15 1.44 7.27 16.31
N ILE A 16 0.52 7.06 15.38
CA ILE A 16 -0.48 8.07 15.01
C ILE A 16 -1.34 8.44 16.22
N GLY A 17 -1.78 7.47 17.04
CA GLY A 17 -2.58 7.74 18.24
C GLY A 17 -1.83 8.50 19.34
N ARG A 18 -0.48 8.51 19.34
CA ARG A 18 0.32 9.32 20.24
C ARG A 18 0.46 10.78 19.79
N TYR A 19 0.49 11.00 18.49
CA TYR A 19 0.77 12.32 17.90
C TYR A 19 -0.50 13.11 17.57
N LEU A 20 -1.63 12.42 17.33
CA LEU A 20 -2.85 13.07 16.91
C LEU A 20 -3.90 13.14 18.04
N PRO A 21 -4.71 14.21 18.06
CA PRO A 21 -5.93 14.27 18.88
C PRO A 21 -6.87 13.11 18.59
N LEU A 22 -7.71 12.71 19.56
CA LEU A 22 -8.63 11.58 19.45
C LEU A 22 -9.55 11.67 18.23
N ASP A 23 -10.01 12.87 17.90
CA ASP A 23 -10.91 13.10 16.76
C ASP A 23 -10.17 12.84 15.43
N ALA A 24 -8.96 13.36 15.26
CA ALA A 24 -8.13 13.12 14.08
C ALA A 24 -7.71 11.64 13.96
N PHE A 25 -7.45 10.98 15.09
CA PHE A 25 -7.21 9.54 15.14
C PHE A 25 -8.43 8.73 14.73
N GLY A 26 -9.63 9.13 15.12
CA GLY A 26 -10.88 8.52 14.69
C GLY A 26 -11.09 8.63 13.18
N VAL A 27 -10.89 9.83 12.62
CA VAL A 27 -10.93 10.09 11.17
C VAL A 27 -9.92 9.22 10.41
N TYR A 28 -8.67 9.15 10.90
CA TYR A 28 -7.65 8.27 10.31
C TYR A 28 -8.07 6.80 10.31
N ASN A 29 -8.57 6.28 11.43
CA ASN A 29 -8.94 4.87 11.54
C ASN A 29 -10.05 4.47 10.56
N ILE A 30 -11.08 5.32 10.39
CA ILE A 30 -12.15 5.10 9.41
C ILE A 30 -11.57 5.08 7.99
N GLY A 31 -10.79 6.09 7.64
CA GLY A 31 -10.16 6.19 6.32
C GLY A 31 -9.23 5.01 6.03
N TYR A 32 -8.38 4.62 7.00
CA TYR A 32 -7.48 3.48 6.89
C TYR A 32 -8.23 2.15 6.73
N PHE A 33 -9.30 1.94 7.51
CA PHE A 33 -10.10 0.73 7.43
C PHE A 33 -10.68 0.52 6.03
N LEU A 34 -11.32 1.55 5.48
CA LEU A 34 -11.91 1.50 4.13
C LEU A 34 -10.84 1.34 3.05
N ALA A 35 -9.78 2.13 3.09
CA ALA A 35 -8.73 2.13 2.08
C ALA A 35 -7.86 0.86 2.10
N SER A 36 -7.75 0.15 3.23
CA SER A 36 -6.93 -1.07 3.33
C SER A 36 -7.62 -2.33 2.80
N PHE A 37 -8.93 -2.30 2.56
CA PHE A 37 -9.70 -3.47 2.14
C PHE A 37 -9.16 -4.14 0.86
N PRO A 38 -8.84 -3.42 -0.25
CA PRO A 38 -8.26 -4.03 -1.44
C PRO A 38 -6.92 -4.71 -1.17
N LEU A 39 -6.08 -4.11 -0.33
CA LEU A 39 -4.78 -4.66 0.02
C LEU A 39 -4.89 -5.94 0.86
N ILE A 40 -5.87 -6.00 1.77
CA ILE A 40 -6.17 -7.22 2.57
C ILE A 40 -6.59 -8.35 1.63
N LEU A 41 -7.52 -8.10 0.71
CA LEU A 41 -7.94 -9.07 -0.31
C LEU A 41 -6.75 -9.51 -1.17
N GLY A 42 -5.94 -8.56 -1.63
CA GLY A 42 -4.75 -8.83 -2.43
C GLY A 42 -3.78 -9.77 -1.71
N ARG A 43 -3.49 -9.53 -0.44
CA ARG A 43 -2.65 -10.40 0.38
C ARG A 43 -3.25 -11.79 0.56
N MET A 44 -4.57 -11.91 0.75
CA MET A 44 -5.24 -13.21 0.84
C MET A 44 -5.11 -13.99 -0.46
N VAL A 45 -5.33 -13.35 -1.61
CA VAL A 45 -5.19 -13.97 -2.93
C VAL A 45 -3.74 -14.36 -3.19
N THR A 46 -2.78 -13.48 -2.97
CA THR A 46 -1.36 -13.76 -3.21
C THR A 46 -0.86 -14.89 -2.33
N ASN A 47 -1.24 -14.94 -1.06
CA ASN A 47 -0.83 -16.00 -0.15
C ASN A 47 -1.41 -17.36 -0.53
N LYS A 48 -2.68 -17.41 -0.94
CA LYS A 48 -3.36 -18.68 -1.25
C LYS A 48 -3.08 -19.19 -2.66
N VAL A 49 -2.84 -18.29 -3.61
CA VAL A 49 -2.72 -18.66 -5.04
C VAL A 49 -1.28 -18.59 -5.52
N LEU A 50 -0.55 -17.51 -5.21
CA LEU A 50 0.78 -17.31 -5.79
C LEU A 50 1.86 -18.16 -5.11
N ILE A 51 1.81 -18.39 -3.80
CA ILE A 51 2.81 -19.22 -3.11
C ILE A 51 2.87 -20.65 -3.69
N PRO A 52 1.76 -21.39 -3.84
CA PRO A 52 1.78 -22.71 -4.50
C PRO A 52 2.34 -22.66 -5.92
N ILE A 53 1.93 -21.65 -6.72
CA ILE A 53 2.40 -21.50 -8.10
C ILE A 53 3.91 -21.25 -8.16
N TYR A 54 4.44 -20.40 -7.30
CA TYR A 54 5.88 -20.15 -7.21
C TYR A 54 6.67 -21.40 -6.82
N ARG A 55 6.09 -22.28 -5.97
CA ARG A 55 6.72 -23.54 -5.53
C ARG A 55 6.68 -24.61 -6.61
N GLU A 56 5.53 -24.79 -7.26
CA GLU A 56 5.34 -25.85 -8.26
C GLU A 56 5.96 -25.48 -9.62
N ARG A 57 6.00 -24.18 -9.94
CA ARG A 57 6.46 -23.65 -11.23
C ARG A 57 7.30 -22.39 -11.05
N PRO A 58 8.53 -22.52 -10.55
CA PRO A 58 9.39 -21.38 -10.35
C PRO A 58 9.59 -20.58 -11.65
N PRO A 59 9.54 -19.25 -11.63
CA PRO A 59 9.66 -18.43 -12.84
C PRO A 59 11.04 -18.52 -13.49
N GLY A 60 12.06 -18.92 -12.73
CA GLY A 60 13.42 -19.10 -13.22
C GLY A 60 13.66 -20.36 -14.01
N ASP A 61 12.75 -21.34 -14.00
CA ASP A 61 12.96 -22.66 -14.62
C ASP A 61 12.63 -22.67 -16.11
N SER A 62 11.67 -21.85 -16.54
CA SER A 62 11.34 -21.76 -17.97
C SER A 62 10.65 -20.42 -18.33
N PRO A 63 10.82 -19.97 -19.61
CA PRO A 63 10.09 -18.80 -20.12
C PRO A 63 8.57 -18.97 -20.07
N HIS A 64 8.08 -20.21 -20.20
CA HIS A 64 6.65 -20.53 -20.11
C HIS A 64 6.11 -20.28 -18.70
N ASN A 65 6.84 -20.70 -17.65
CA ASN A 65 6.47 -20.44 -16.26
C ASN A 65 6.42 -18.94 -15.98
N PHE A 66 7.42 -18.20 -16.47
CA PHE A 66 7.47 -16.75 -16.32
C PHE A 66 6.28 -16.05 -17.01
N ALA A 67 5.94 -16.44 -18.24
CA ALA A 67 4.82 -15.89 -18.99
C ALA A 67 3.47 -16.16 -18.29
N LYS A 68 3.27 -17.37 -17.76
CA LYS A 68 2.07 -17.73 -17.01
C LYS A 68 1.95 -16.89 -15.73
N LEU A 69 3.06 -16.75 -15.00
CA LEU A 69 3.10 -15.93 -13.80
C LEU A 69 2.84 -14.45 -14.12
N ARG A 70 3.43 -13.90 -15.20
CA ARG A 70 3.17 -12.54 -15.69
C ARG A 70 1.67 -12.31 -15.91
N ARG A 71 0.99 -13.24 -16.61
CA ARG A 71 -0.46 -13.12 -16.86
C ARG A 71 -1.27 -13.05 -15.57
N MET A 72 -0.96 -13.92 -14.61
CA MET A 72 -1.64 -13.91 -13.31
C MET A 72 -1.35 -12.63 -12.52
N ARG A 73 -0.09 -12.18 -12.51
CA ARG A 73 0.33 -10.93 -11.89
C ARG A 73 -0.43 -9.74 -12.47
N THR A 74 -0.49 -9.64 -13.80
CA THR A 74 -1.22 -8.58 -14.51
C THR A 74 -2.70 -8.55 -14.12
N LEU A 75 -3.34 -9.70 -14.01
CA LEU A 75 -4.75 -9.80 -13.59
C LEU A 75 -4.93 -9.36 -12.13
N VAL A 76 -4.10 -9.86 -11.22
CA VAL A 76 -4.18 -9.51 -9.79
C VAL A 76 -3.89 -8.03 -9.57
N THR A 77 -2.80 -7.53 -10.13
CA THR A 77 -2.42 -6.10 -10.01
C THR A 77 -3.48 -5.20 -10.63
N GLY A 78 -4.00 -5.55 -11.81
CA GLY A 78 -5.04 -4.78 -12.48
C GLY A 78 -6.34 -4.71 -11.69
N LEU A 79 -6.79 -5.84 -11.14
CA LEU A 79 -7.98 -5.88 -10.30
C LEU A 79 -7.81 -5.07 -9.01
N LEU A 80 -6.68 -5.23 -8.33
CA LEU A 80 -6.39 -4.49 -7.09
C LEU A 80 -6.24 -3.00 -7.34
N LEU A 81 -5.59 -2.62 -8.45
CA LEU A 81 -5.47 -1.21 -8.84
C LEU A 81 -6.85 -0.61 -9.16
N ALA A 82 -7.71 -1.33 -9.87
CA ALA A 82 -9.08 -0.90 -10.13
C ALA A 82 -9.86 -0.68 -8.83
N MET A 83 -9.79 -1.63 -7.88
CA MET A 83 -10.45 -1.51 -6.57
C MET A 83 -9.95 -0.32 -5.77
N VAL A 84 -8.62 -0.15 -5.69
CA VAL A 84 -8.01 0.98 -4.96
C VAL A 84 -8.36 2.31 -5.61
N MET A 85 -8.33 2.40 -6.94
CA MET A 85 -8.69 3.63 -7.64
C MET A 85 -10.18 3.95 -7.55
N THR A 86 -11.06 2.95 -7.50
CA THR A 86 -12.47 3.17 -7.16
C THR A 86 -12.60 3.88 -5.81
N LEU A 87 -11.86 3.45 -4.79
CA LEU A 87 -11.82 4.15 -3.49
C LEU A 87 -11.15 5.53 -3.60
N GLY A 88 -10.14 5.67 -4.45
CA GLY A 88 -9.48 6.95 -4.72
C GLY A 88 -10.43 7.99 -5.31
N TYR A 89 -11.32 7.60 -6.21
CA TYR A 89 -12.30 8.52 -6.82
C TYR A 89 -13.58 8.69 -6.00
N ALA A 90 -14.09 7.61 -5.39
CA ALA A 90 -15.36 7.61 -4.69
C ALA A 90 -15.23 7.74 -3.15
N GLY A 91 -14.01 7.85 -2.60
CA GLY A 91 -13.77 7.76 -1.16
C GLY A 91 -14.49 8.83 -0.34
N VAL A 92 -14.55 10.07 -0.84
CA VAL A 92 -15.28 11.16 -0.17
C VAL A 92 -16.78 10.84 -0.13
N TRP A 93 -17.37 10.54 -1.29
CA TRP A 93 -18.77 10.18 -1.40
C TRP A 93 -19.13 8.94 -0.56
N LEU A 94 -18.25 7.94 -0.54
CA LEU A 94 -18.46 6.72 0.24
C LEU A 94 -18.53 6.99 1.75
N VAL A 95 -17.66 7.87 2.25
CA VAL A 95 -17.67 8.25 3.66
C VAL A 95 -18.92 9.07 4.00
N GLU A 96 -19.31 10.02 3.16
CA GLU A 96 -20.53 10.81 3.34
C GLU A 96 -21.79 9.93 3.35
N LEU A 97 -21.79 8.83 2.58
CA LEU A 97 -22.92 7.89 2.55
C LEU A 97 -23.00 6.99 3.79
N LEU A 98 -21.84 6.56 4.33
CA LEU A 98 -21.76 5.52 5.35
C LEU A 98 -21.62 6.06 6.78
N TYR A 99 -21.15 7.30 6.94
CA TYR A 99 -20.77 7.86 8.23
C TYR A 99 -21.44 9.21 8.48
N ASP A 100 -21.50 9.58 9.76
CA ASP A 100 -21.99 10.88 10.21
C ASP A 100 -21.11 12.03 9.68
N PRO A 101 -21.68 13.22 9.37
CA PRO A 101 -20.94 14.38 8.86
C PRO A 101 -19.70 14.79 9.66
N ARG A 102 -19.64 14.51 10.96
CA ARG A 102 -18.45 14.74 11.80
C ARG A 102 -17.22 13.98 11.33
N TYR A 103 -17.39 12.89 10.56
CA TYR A 103 -16.30 12.07 10.00
C TYR A 103 -16.05 12.38 8.53
N ALA A 104 -16.61 13.40 7.94
CA ALA A 104 -16.47 13.74 6.52
C ALA A 104 -15.00 13.81 6.05
N MET A 105 -14.10 14.29 6.93
CA MET A 105 -12.64 14.34 6.64
C MET A 105 -12.02 12.96 6.39
N ALA A 106 -12.64 11.87 6.87
CA ALA A 106 -12.15 10.51 6.61
C ALA A 106 -12.20 10.17 5.12
N GLY A 107 -13.07 10.81 4.33
CA GLY A 107 -13.11 10.67 2.89
C GLY A 107 -11.80 11.09 2.21
N ALA A 108 -11.24 12.24 2.61
CA ALA A 108 -9.93 12.67 2.12
C ALA A 108 -8.81 11.70 2.52
N VAL A 109 -8.87 11.14 3.72
CA VAL A 109 -7.92 10.11 4.18
C VAL A 109 -8.02 8.85 3.33
N VAL A 110 -9.24 8.38 2.98
CA VAL A 110 -9.45 7.24 2.06
C VAL A 110 -8.77 7.53 0.72
N VAL A 111 -9.03 8.69 0.13
CA VAL A 111 -8.43 9.09 -1.16
C VAL A 111 -6.91 9.07 -1.10
N MET A 112 -6.33 9.72 -0.09
CA MET A 112 -4.87 9.79 0.06
C MET A 112 -4.25 8.41 0.25
N ILE A 113 -4.78 7.58 1.14
CA ILE A 113 -4.25 6.22 1.36
C ILE A 113 -4.38 5.39 0.09
N ALA A 114 -5.52 5.44 -0.60
CA ALA A 114 -5.73 4.72 -1.85
C ALA A 114 -4.67 5.10 -2.90
N CYS A 115 -4.42 6.40 -3.10
CA CYS A 115 -3.40 6.87 -4.02
C CYS A 115 -1.97 6.46 -3.63
N MET A 116 -1.64 6.55 -2.34
CA MET A 116 -0.31 6.23 -1.83
C MET A 116 -0.01 4.72 -1.78
N GLN A 117 -1.02 3.86 -1.88
CA GLN A 117 -0.85 2.40 -1.93
C GLN A 117 -0.44 1.87 -3.32
N VAL A 118 -0.48 2.65 -4.37
CA VAL A 118 -0.17 2.21 -5.74
C VAL A 118 1.16 1.44 -5.84
N PRO A 119 2.30 1.93 -5.34
CA PRO A 119 3.56 1.19 -5.42
C PRO A 119 3.52 -0.13 -4.64
N GLN A 120 2.80 -0.17 -3.53
CA GLN A 120 2.63 -1.37 -2.73
C GLN A 120 1.82 -2.44 -3.48
N ILE A 121 0.77 -2.05 -4.20
CA ILE A 121 -0.06 -2.96 -4.98
C ILE A 121 0.75 -3.57 -6.14
N VAL A 122 1.51 -2.75 -6.86
CA VAL A 122 2.36 -3.23 -7.95
C VAL A 122 3.39 -4.25 -7.44
N GLY A 123 3.97 -3.99 -6.26
CA GLY A 123 4.96 -4.86 -5.65
C GLY A 123 4.41 -6.10 -4.94
N LEU A 124 3.12 -6.15 -4.66
CA LEU A 124 2.51 -7.14 -3.76
C LEU A 124 2.75 -8.60 -4.17
N THR A 125 2.83 -8.86 -5.47
CA THR A 125 3.00 -10.22 -6.00
C THR A 125 4.43 -10.75 -5.87
N TYR A 126 5.43 -9.88 -5.67
CA TYR A 126 6.84 -10.27 -5.54
C TYR A 126 7.20 -10.74 -4.14
N ASP A 127 6.56 -10.22 -3.10
CA ASP A 127 6.83 -10.57 -1.70
C ASP A 127 6.80 -12.10 -1.50
N GLN A 128 5.88 -12.77 -2.18
CA GLN A 128 5.64 -14.21 -2.04
C GLN A 128 6.68 -15.09 -2.72
N ALA A 129 7.43 -14.55 -3.68
CA ALA A 129 8.46 -15.31 -4.38
C ALA A 129 9.58 -15.81 -3.44
N ALA A 130 10.02 -14.94 -2.51
CA ALA A 130 11.04 -15.32 -1.53
C ALA A 130 10.50 -16.32 -0.49
N VAL A 131 9.24 -16.13 -0.06
CA VAL A 131 8.57 -17.06 0.87
C VAL A 131 8.42 -18.44 0.23
N ALA A 132 8.00 -18.50 -1.02
CA ALA A 132 7.85 -19.75 -1.77
C ALA A 132 9.18 -20.47 -1.98
N ALA A 133 10.26 -19.71 -2.23
CA ALA A 133 11.62 -20.23 -2.38
C ALA A 133 12.27 -20.66 -1.05
N GLY A 134 11.63 -20.43 0.11
CA GLY A 134 12.17 -20.72 1.42
C GLY A 134 13.30 -19.78 1.87
N ASP A 135 13.49 -18.66 1.17
CA ASP A 135 14.54 -17.69 1.46
C ASP A 135 14.10 -16.68 2.54
N SER A 136 13.93 -17.19 3.75
CA SER A 136 13.50 -16.39 4.90
C SER A 136 14.48 -15.26 5.24
N ARG A 137 15.78 -15.44 4.95
CA ARG A 137 16.81 -14.45 5.26
C ARG A 137 16.64 -13.17 4.39
N ARG A 138 16.49 -13.34 3.07
CA ARG A 138 16.27 -12.20 2.16
C ARG A 138 14.92 -11.55 2.36
N PHE A 139 13.89 -12.36 2.63
CA PHE A 139 12.58 -11.86 2.99
C PHE A 139 12.61 -11.02 4.27
N PHE A 140 13.39 -11.45 5.28
CA PHE A 140 13.57 -10.67 6.51
C PHE A 140 14.23 -9.32 6.24
N TYR A 141 15.33 -9.26 5.46
CA TYR A 141 15.98 -7.98 5.13
C TYR A 141 15.05 -7.02 4.39
N PHE A 142 14.27 -7.52 3.43
CA PHE A 142 13.28 -6.71 2.74
C PHE A 142 12.21 -6.17 3.71
N THR A 143 11.64 -7.04 4.53
CA THR A 143 10.58 -6.68 5.49
C THR A 143 11.09 -5.69 6.54
N ALA A 144 12.31 -5.88 7.05
CA ALA A 144 12.93 -4.98 8.01
C ALA A 144 13.22 -3.60 7.40
N ALA A 145 13.77 -3.55 6.19
CA ALA A 145 14.02 -2.29 5.48
C ALA A 145 12.71 -1.54 5.20
N LYS A 146 11.69 -2.24 4.72
CA LYS A 146 10.35 -1.68 4.49
C LYS A 146 9.75 -1.13 5.78
N ALA A 147 9.82 -1.89 6.88
CA ALA A 147 9.30 -1.45 8.18
C ALA A 147 10.05 -0.22 8.70
N ALA A 148 11.38 -0.18 8.59
CA ALA A 148 12.17 0.98 9.01
C ALA A 148 11.81 2.23 8.21
N LEU A 149 11.65 2.12 6.89
CA LEU A 149 11.22 3.23 6.03
C LEU A 149 9.80 3.69 6.36
N MET A 150 8.88 2.75 6.61
CA MET A 150 7.50 3.07 6.98
C MET A 150 7.41 3.79 8.32
N VAL A 151 8.09 3.28 9.35
CA VAL A 151 8.08 3.89 10.69
C VAL A 151 8.80 5.24 10.67
N GLY A 152 9.99 5.31 10.08
CA GLY A 152 10.74 6.55 9.96
C GLY A 152 10.00 7.61 9.15
N GLY A 153 9.44 7.21 7.99
CA GLY A 153 8.63 8.10 7.17
C GLY A 153 7.39 8.60 7.90
N LEU A 154 6.69 7.72 8.64
CA LEU A 154 5.52 8.09 9.41
C LEU A 154 5.84 9.16 10.48
N VAL A 155 6.92 8.96 11.26
CA VAL A 155 7.35 9.93 12.29
C VAL A 155 7.68 11.26 11.64
N VAL A 156 8.53 11.27 10.62
CA VAL A 156 8.90 12.49 9.90
C VAL A 156 7.68 13.19 9.30
N GLY A 157 6.77 12.42 8.68
CA GLY A 157 5.55 12.95 8.09
C GLY A 157 4.62 13.59 9.13
N LEU A 158 4.47 12.96 10.30
CA LEU A 158 3.67 13.52 11.42
C LEU A 158 4.27 14.82 11.94
N GLU A 159 5.59 14.89 12.10
CA GLU A 159 6.26 16.10 12.60
C GLU A 159 6.21 17.25 11.60
N LEU A 160 6.32 16.99 10.31
CA LEU A 160 6.38 18.03 9.27
C LEU A 160 5.00 18.51 8.80
N GLY A 161 3.96 17.69 8.87
CA GLY A 161 2.67 18.03 8.25
C GLY A 161 1.47 17.30 8.88
N GLY A 162 1.59 16.86 10.14
CA GLY A 162 0.51 16.17 10.83
C GLY A 162 -0.03 14.96 10.08
N LEU A 163 -1.34 14.75 10.11
CA LEU A 163 -1.96 13.61 9.43
C LEU A 163 -1.73 13.60 7.91
N PRO A 164 -1.92 14.68 7.14
CA PRO A 164 -1.61 14.67 5.71
C PRO A 164 -0.15 14.36 5.41
N GLY A 165 0.78 14.92 6.17
CA GLY A 165 2.21 14.63 6.07
C GLY A 165 2.53 13.16 6.28
N ALA A 166 1.91 12.53 7.28
CA ALA A 166 2.04 11.10 7.55
C ALA A 166 1.56 10.23 6.37
N LEU A 167 0.43 10.58 5.77
CA LEU A 167 -0.14 9.85 4.64
C LEU A 167 0.76 9.93 3.39
N VAL A 168 1.29 11.13 3.08
CA VAL A 168 2.25 11.31 1.99
C VAL A 168 3.54 10.55 2.27
N ALA A 169 4.06 10.62 3.49
CA ALA A 169 5.29 9.93 3.88
C ALA A 169 5.17 8.41 3.76
N GLN A 170 4.00 7.83 4.00
CA GLN A 170 3.76 6.41 3.72
C GLN A 170 3.92 6.07 2.23
N GLY A 171 3.37 6.88 1.33
CA GLY A 171 3.55 6.71 -0.12
C GLY A 171 5.01 6.79 -0.53
N VAL A 172 5.72 7.80 -0.01
CA VAL A 172 7.18 7.97 -0.23
C VAL A 172 7.95 6.75 0.31
N ALA A 173 7.60 6.24 1.49
CA ALA A 173 8.25 5.06 2.07
C ALA A 173 8.05 3.81 1.19
N PHE A 174 6.88 3.62 0.57
CA PHE A 174 6.68 2.54 -0.39
C PHE A 174 7.54 2.69 -1.65
N LEU A 175 7.68 3.91 -2.16
CA LEU A 175 8.56 4.18 -3.30
C LEU A 175 10.03 3.95 -2.95
N LEU A 176 10.47 4.37 -1.76
CA LEU A 176 11.84 4.14 -1.29
C LEU A 176 12.12 2.64 -1.00
N ALA A 177 11.12 1.88 -0.58
CA ALA A 177 11.26 0.43 -0.39
C ALA A 177 11.26 -0.34 -1.72
N TYR A 178 10.79 0.24 -2.81
CA TYR A 178 10.65 -0.41 -4.10
C TYR A 178 11.98 -0.93 -4.69
N PRO A 179 13.12 -0.20 -4.66
CA PRO A 179 14.41 -0.74 -5.09
C PRO A 179 14.83 -2.02 -4.34
N VAL A 180 14.53 -2.10 -3.03
CA VAL A 180 14.82 -3.30 -2.22
C VAL A 180 13.93 -4.47 -2.67
N LEU A 181 12.67 -4.20 -2.99
CA LEU A 181 11.76 -5.20 -3.55
C LEU A 181 12.25 -5.70 -4.92
N VAL A 182 12.69 -4.80 -5.80
CA VAL A 182 13.27 -5.15 -7.11
C VAL A 182 14.51 -6.02 -6.94
N TRP A 183 15.39 -5.69 -6.00
CA TRP A 183 16.54 -6.52 -5.66
C TRP A 183 16.12 -7.94 -5.27
N LEU A 184 15.11 -8.07 -4.38
CA LEU A 184 14.56 -9.35 -3.96
C LEU A 184 13.97 -10.13 -5.16
N ALA A 185 13.11 -9.48 -5.94
CA ALA A 185 12.43 -10.08 -7.09
C ALA A 185 13.42 -10.55 -8.19
N ARG A 186 14.50 -9.78 -8.43
CA ARG A 186 15.59 -10.19 -9.33
C ARG A 186 16.31 -11.44 -8.84
N ARG A 187 16.59 -11.53 -7.53
CA ARG A 187 17.23 -12.71 -6.94
C ARG A 187 16.37 -13.97 -7.07
N MET A 188 15.06 -13.80 -7.04
CA MET A 188 14.09 -14.89 -7.25
C MET A 188 13.76 -15.13 -8.73
N LYS A 189 14.41 -14.44 -9.68
CA LYS A 189 14.15 -14.48 -11.13
C LYS A 189 12.68 -14.21 -11.48
N ALA A 190 11.99 -13.45 -10.65
CA ALA A 190 10.57 -13.15 -10.75
C ALA A 190 10.26 -11.73 -11.23
N TRP A 191 11.25 -10.85 -11.32
CA TRP A 191 11.07 -9.45 -11.66
C TRP A 191 10.64 -9.23 -13.11
N ASP A 192 9.64 -8.39 -13.31
CA ASP A 192 9.08 -8.03 -14.60
C ASP A 192 9.03 -6.50 -14.76
N PRO A 193 10.05 -5.89 -15.36
CA PRO A 193 10.15 -4.43 -15.46
C PRO A 193 9.06 -3.80 -16.32
N LEU A 194 8.55 -4.51 -17.34
CA LEU A 194 7.47 -3.98 -18.20
C LEU A 194 6.15 -3.90 -17.46
N HIS A 195 5.82 -4.94 -16.70
CA HIS A 195 4.65 -4.94 -15.83
C HIS A 195 4.71 -3.77 -14.84
N ASP A 196 5.83 -3.63 -14.15
CA ASP A 196 5.99 -2.63 -13.11
C ASP A 196 5.92 -1.21 -13.66
N ALA A 197 6.64 -0.93 -14.76
CA ALA A 197 6.62 0.38 -15.41
C ALA A 197 5.22 0.75 -15.88
N ALA A 198 4.50 -0.20 -16.51
CA ALA A 198 3.14 0.03 -17.00
C ALA A 198 2.16 0.33 -15.84
N PHE A 199 2.16 -0.51 -14.80
CA PHE A 199 1.22 -0.36 -13.69
C PHE A 199 1.56 0.81 -12.76
N LEU A 200 2.84 1.14 -12.57
CA LEU A 200 3.23 2.35 -11.84
C LEU A 200 2.81 3.61 -12.60
N LEU A 201 3.01 3.65 -13.91
CA LEU A 201 2.59 4.79 -14.73
C LEU A 201 1.08 4.97 -14.75
N ILE A 202 0.33 3.90 -15.05
CA ILE A 202 -1.13 3.92 -15.03
C ILE A 202 -1.65 4.31 -13.64
N GLY A 203 -1.11 3.70 -12.59
CA GLY A 203 -1.48 3.98 -11.22
C GLY A 203 -1.19 5.42 -10.81
N ALA A 204 -0.03 5.97 -11.21
CA ALA A 204 0.32 7.37 -10.94
C ALA A 204 -0.62 8.34 -11.66
N MET A 205 -0.98 8.07 -12.92
CA MET A 205 -1.94 8.91 -13.66
C MET A 205 -3.33 8.87 -13.01
N LEU A 206 -3.81 7.68 -12.65
CA LEU A 206 -5.11 7.53 -11.98
C LEU A 206 -5.11 8.18 -10.59
N ALA A 207 -4.03 8.02 -9.82
CA ALA A 207 -3.88 8.67 -8.52
C ALA A 207 -3.85 10.19 -8.62
N ALA A 208 -3.13 10.75 -9.60
CA ALA A 208 -3.12 12.18 -9.86
C ALA A 208 -4.53 12.70 -10.20
N GLY A 209 -5.29 11.98 -11.04
CA GLY A 209 -6.68 12.29 -11.33
C GLY A 209 -7.59 12.24 -10.10
N ALA A 210 -7.45 11.21 -9.27
CA ALA A 210 -8.23 11.05 -8.04
C ALA A 210 -7.94 12.18 -7.02
N ILE A 211 -6.67 12.56 -6.86
CA ILE A 211 -6.25 13.69 -6.03
C ILE A 211 -6.81 15.00 -6.60
N TRP A 212 -6.75 15.20 -7.89
CA TRP A 212 -7.28 16.41 -8.53
C TRP A 212 -8.79 16.57 -8.34
N VAL A 213 -9.56 15.50 -8.55
CA VAL A 213 -11.03 15.49 -8.36
C VAL A 213 -11.42 15.77 -6.90
N ASN A 214 -10.65 15.21 -5.93
CA ASN A 214 -10.93 15.33 -4.51
C ASN A 214 -10.07 16.42 -3.82
N PHE A 215 -9.42 17.29 -4.59
CA PHE A 215 -8.51 18.31 -4.05
C PHE A 215 -9.15 19.20 -2.98
N PRO A 216 -10.42 19.66 -3.08
CA PRO A 216 -11.05 20.47 -2.04
C PRO A 216 -11.12 19.74 -0.68
N ALA A 217 -11.45 18.45 -0.67
CA ALA A 217 -11.51 17.66 0.56
C ALA A 217 -10.12 17.43 1.16
N ILE A 218 -9.11 17.20 0.32
CA ILE A 218 -7.71 17.03 0.75
C ILE A 218 -7.16 18.35 1.32
N ALA A 219 -7.46 19.48 0.67
CA ALA A 219 -7.05 20.80 1.14
C ALA A 219 -7.69 21.15 2.51
N ALA A 220 -8.96 20.80 2.70
CA ALA A 220 -9.65 20.96 3.98
C ALA A 220 -8.99 20.15 5.09
N LEU A 221 -8.59 18.89 4.81
CA LEU A 221 -7.84 18.06 5.76
C LEU A 221 -6.48 18.69 6.13
N GLY A 222 -5.79 19.30 5.15
CA GLY A 222 -4.53 20.02 5.38
C GLY A 222 -4.71 21.25 6.24
N ALA A 223 -5.74 22.03 6.01
CA ALA A 223 -6.04 23.23 6.80
C ALA A 223 -6.40 22.90 8.25
N ALA A 224 -7.14 21.80 8.48
CA ALA A 224 -7.48 21.33 9.83
C ALA A 224 -6.26 20.81 10.62
N ALA A 225 -5.25 20.29 9.94
CA ALA A 225 -4.01 19.81 10.59
C ALA A 225 -3.03 20.94 10.94
N ALA A 226 -3.22 22.15 10.42
CA ALA A 226 -2.38 23.33 10.67
C ALA A 226 -2.87 24.21 11.84
N GLN A 227 -4.03 23.89 12.42
CA GLN A 227 -4.63 24.57 13.58
C GLN A 227 -4.30 23.83 14.88
#